data_d6fba7de842efc42dd0a51f907543354
#
_entry.id   d6fba7de842efc42dd0a51f907543354
#
_cell.length_a   1.000
_cell.length_b   1.000
_cell.length_c   1.000
_cell.angle_alpha   90.00
_cell.angle_beta   90.00
_cell.angle_gamma   90.00
#
_symmetry.space_group_name_H-M   'P 1'
#
loop_
_entity.id
_entity.type
_entity.pdbx_description
1 polymer ?
#
loop_
_entity_poly.entity_id
_entity_poly.type
_entity_poly.pdbx_seq_one_letter_code
_entity_poly.pdbx_strand_id
1 'polypeptide(L)'
;MASDVQLADEQLWALAYGHVLQARRQMLDAAVDPLGDHCFANAVLLDAENGFEVLGVTPAVVPPQHSPSFSVESALALLKEVADTTEAHSLRKILLLFRSESWEA
;
A
#
# COMPACT_ATOMS: atom_id res chain seq x y z
N MET A 1 2.31 -6.76 26.74
CA MET A 1 2.15 -5.37 27.13
C MET A 1 1.35 -4.65 26.06
N ALA A 2 0.32 -3.91 26.49
CA ALA A 2 -0.55 -3.23 25.53
C ALA A 2 0.21 -2.22 24.68
N SER A 3 1.18 -1.51 25.29
CA SER A 3 1.96 -0.50 24.57
C SER A 3 2.84 -1.12 23.49
N ASP A 4 3.37 -2.33 23.73
CA ASP A 4 4.20 -3.02 22.74
C ASP A 4 3.37 -3.45 21.54
N VAL A 5 2.16 -3.96 21.79
CA VAL A 5 1.25 -4.34 20.71
C VAL A 5 0.85 -3.12 19.90
N GLN A 6 0.57 -2.01 20.58
CA GLN A 6 0.19 -0.77 19.91
C GLN A 6 1.33 -0.22 19.05
N LEU A 7 2.56 -0.24 19.57
CA LEU A 7 3.73 0.17 18.81
C LEU A 7 3.94 -0.71 17.58
N ALA A 8 3.73 -2.02 17.72
CA ALA A 8 3.86 -2.95 16.61
C ALA A 8 2.83 -2.60 15.52
N ASP A 9 1.59 -2.31 15.91
CA ASP A 9 0.57 -1.93 14.94
C ASP A 9 0.92 -0.61 14.24
N GLU A 10 1.38 0.38 15.00
CA GLU A 10 1.78 1.66 14.40
C GLU A 10 2.91 1.47 13.40
N GLN A 11 3.88 0.62 13.73
CA GLN A 11 4.97 0.31 12.81
C GLN A 11 4.46 -0.40 11.57
N LEU A 12 3.56 -1.35 11.74
CA LEU A 12 2.97 -2.08 10.61
C LEU A 12 2.22 -1.14 9.68
N TRP A 13 1.43 -0.23 10.25
CA TRP A 13 0.72 0.78 9.47
C TRP A 13 1.70 1.68 8.70
N ALA A 14 2.75 2.16 9.37
CA ALA A 14 3.73 3.04 8.76
C ALA A 14 4.48 2.35 7.62
N LEU A 15 4.88 1.09 7.82
CA LEU A 15 5.57 0.31 6.81
C LEU A 15 4.65 0.01 5.63
N ALA A 16 3.40 -0.35 5.89
CA ALA A 16 2.43 -0.61 4.83
C ALA A 16 2.23 0.62 3.95
N TYR A 17 2.07 1.78 4.58
CA TYR A 17 1.93 3.04 3.85
C TYR A 17 3.19 3.32 3.02
N GLY A 18 4.36 3.11 3.61
CA GLY A 18 5.63 3.29 2.89
C GLY A 18 5.71 2.44 1.64
N HIS A 19 5.29 1.19 1.72
CA HIS A 19 5.27 0.29 0.56
C HIS A 19 4.27 0.74 -0.50
N VAL A 20 3.11 1.25 -0.09
CA VAL A 20 2.12 1.77 -1.05
C VAL A 20 2.69 2.99 -1.79
N LEU A 21 3.34 3.90 -1.07
CA LEU A 21 3.99 5.06 -1.70
C LEU A 21 5.09 4.62 -2.67
N GLN A 22 5.85 3.61 -2.28
CA GLN A 22 6.91 3.06 -3.11
C GLN A 22 6.33 2.45 -4.39
N ALA A 23 5.23 1.71 -4.26
CA ALA A 23 4.55 1.11 -5.42
C ALA A 23 4.11 2.20 -6.40
N ARG A 24 3.50 3.27 -5.89
CA ARG A 24 3.04 4.35 -6.77
C ARG A 24 4.20 5.04 -7.46
N ARG A 25 5.29 5.28 -6.74
CA ARG A 25 6.48 5.86 -7.34
C ARG A 25 7.03 4.97 -8.45
N GLN A 26 7.10 3.67 -8.21
CA GLN A 26 7.56 2.72 -9.22
C GLN A 26 6.64 2.71 -10.45
N MET A 27 5.34 2.81 -10.23
CA MET A 27 4.38 2.89 -11.34
C MET A 27 4.59 4.15 -12.17
N LEU A 28 4.79 5.28 -11.52
CA LEU A 28 5.02 6.54 -12.22
C LEU A 28 6.33 6.52 -13.01
N ASP A 29 7.38 5.94 -12.43
CA ASP A 29 8.66 5.84 -13.10
C ASP A 29 8.62 4.91 -14.31
N ALA A 30 7.81 3.87 -14.25
CA ALA A 30 7.66 2.90 -15.32
C ALA A 30 6.65 3.34 -16.38
N ALA A 31 5.81 4.32 -16.08
CA ALA A 31 4.72 4.73 -16.96
C ALA A 31 5.27 5.47 -18.16
N VAL A 32 5.12 4.87 -19.33
CA VAL A 32 5.47 5.49 -20.60
C VAL A 32 4.26 6.25 -21.15
N ASP A 33 3.07 5.81 -20.79
CA ASP A 33 1.82 6.40 -21.25
C ASP A 33 0.90 6.61 -20.04
N PRO A 34 0.77 7.86 -19.55
CA PRO A 34 -0.03 8.12 -18.36
C PRO A 34 -1.53 7.89 -18.57
N LEU A 35 -1.99 7.80 -19.81
CA LEU A 35 -3.39 7.50 -20.13
C LEU A 35 -3.59 6.03 -20.49
N GLY A 36 -2.55 5.21 -20.33
CA GLY A 36 -2.59 3.82 -20.72
C GLY A 36 -3.11 2.90 -19.62
N ASP A 37 -2.69 1.65 -19.72
CA ASP A 37 -3.22 0.54 -18.93
C ASP A 37 -2.97 0.67 -17.44
N HIS A 38 -2.04 1.53 -17.03
CA HIS A 38 -1.68 1.68 -15.61
C HIS A 38 -2.50 2.74 -14.88
N CYS A 39 -3.40 3.40 -15.58
CA CYS A 39 -4.19 4.49 -14.99
C CYS A 39 -5.05 4.00 -13.82
N PHE A 40 -5.71 2.86 -13.99
CA PHE A 40 -6.55 2.29 -12.95
C PHE A 40 -5.71 1.86 -11.74
N ALA A 41 -4.58 1.21 -11.99
CA ALA A 41 -3.69 0.79 -10.92
C ALA A 41 -3.19 1.97 -10.10
N ASN A 42 -2.81 3.07 -10.77
CA ASN A 42 -2.39 4.28 -10.07
C ASN A 42 -3.52 4.88 -9.25
N ALA A 43 -4.75 4.88 -9.77
CA ALA A 43 -5.91 5.39 -9.04
C ALA A 43 -6.18 4.55 -7.78
N VAL A 44 -6.02 3.24 -7.86
CA VAL A 44 -6.17 2.35 -6.71
C VAL A 44 -5.13 2.67 -5.64
N LEU A 45 -3.88 2.86 -6.04
CA LEU A 45 -2.82 3.19 -5.09
C LEU A 45 -3.05 4.55 -4.42
N LEU A 46 -3.51 5.53 -5.18
CA LEU A 46 -3.84 6.84 -4.64
C LEU A 46 -4.98 6.76 -3.63
N ASP A 47 -5.96 5.93 -3.91
CA ASP A 47 -7.08 5.69 -3.00
C ASP A 47 -6.59 5.11 -1.67
N ALA A 48 -5.67 4.14 -1.75
CA ALA A 48 -5.06 3.57 -0.55
C ALA A 48 -4.27 4.61 0.23
N GLU A 49 -3.48 5.45 -0.45
CA GLU A 49 -2.74 6.53 0.19
C GLU A 49 -3.67 7.47 0.95
N ASN A 50 -4.78 7.84 0.32
CA ASN A 50 -5.77 8.70 0.96
C ASN A 50 -6.34 8.05 2.22
N GLY A 51 -6.56 6.74 2.19
CA GLY A 51 -7.03 5.99 3.35
C GLY A 51 -6.05 6.06 4.51
N PHE A 52 -4.76 5.86 4.25
CA PHE A 52 -3.73 5.98 5.28
C PHE A 52 -3.66 7.41 5.83
N GLU A 53 -3.75 8.38 4.95
CA GLU A 53 -3.67 9.79 5.34
C GLU A 53 -4.84 10.18 6.26
N VAL A 54 -6.04 9.74 5.94
CA VAL A 54 -7.22 9.98 6.77
C VAL A 54 -7.04 9.39 8.16
N LEU A 55 -6.36 8.25 8.26
CA LEU A 55 -6.08 7.60 9.55
C LEU A 55 -4.94 8.27 10.31
N GLY A 56 -4.28 9.25 9.72
CA GLY A 56 -3.18 9.95 10.37
C GLY A 56 -1.89 9.15 10.41
N VAL A 57 -1.73 8.18 9.52
CA VAL A 57 -0.53 7.35 9.46
C VAL A 57 0.60 8.14 8.82
N THR A 58 1.78 8.12 9.45
CA THR A 58 2.99 8.68 8.86
C THR A 58 3.76 7.56 8.17
N PRO A 59 4.08 7.70 6.88
CA PRO A 59 4.75 6.60 6.17
C PRO A 59 6.20 6.43 6.65
N ALA A 60 6.62 5.17 6.75
CA ALA A 60 8.02 4.85 6.99
C ALA A 60 8.78 4.81 5.66
N VAL A 61 10.08 5.07 5.73
CA VAL A 61 10.95 4.88 4.57
C VAL A 61 11.23 3.39 4.46
N VAL A 62 10.95 2.82 3.29
CA VAL A 62 11.18 1.40 3.03
C VAL A 62 12.17 1.23 1.90
N PRO A 63 12.93 0.13 1.89
CA PRO A 63 13.86 -0.13 0.79
C PRO A 63 13.09 -0.38 -0.50
N PRO A 64 13.68 -0.03 -1.67
CA PRO A 64 13.03 -0.30 -2.94
C PRO A 64 12.74 -1.78 -3.11
N GLN A 65 11.55 -2.08 -3.59
CA GLN A 65 11.15 -3.44 -3.88
C GLN A 65 11.41 -3.76 -5.34
N HIS A 66 11.29 -5.03 -5.67
CA HIS A 66 11.57 -5.55 -7.00
C HIS A 66 10.63 -4.95 -8.05
N SER A 67 9.38 -4.76 -7.70
CA SER A 67 8.37 -4.24 -8.60
C SER A 67 7.24 -3.63 -7.80
N PRO A 68 6.35 -2.86 -8.44
CA PRO A 68 5.17 -2.34 -7.75
C PRO A 68 4.31 -3.45 -7.13
N SER A 69 4.17 -4.58 -7.81
CA SER A 69 3.41 -5.70 -7.27
C SER A 69 4.03 -6.24 -5.98
N PHE A 70 5.36 -6.32 -5.91
CA PHE A 70 6.05 -6.72 -4.70
C PHE A 70 5.79 -5.74 -3.56
N SER A 71 5.80 -4.45 -3.86
CA SER A 71 5.50 -3.42 -2.86
C SER A 71 4.09 -3.58 -2.32
N VAL A 72 3.12 -3.80 -3.20
CA VAL A 72 1.73 -3.99 -2.80
C VAL A 72 1.56 -5.27 -1.98
N GLU A 73 2.21 -6.37 -2.40
CA GLU A 73 2.16 -7.62 -1.63
C GLU A 73 2.76 -7.44 -0.24
N SER A 74 3.84 -6.69 -0.14
CA SER A 74 4.44 -6.38 1.17
C SER A 74 3.48 -5.60 2.04
N ALA A 75 2.79 -4.60 1.47
CA ALA A 75 1.81 -3.83 2.22
C ALA A 75 0.65 -4.71 2.69
N LEU A 76 0.16 -5.59 1.81
CA LEU A 76 -0.93 -6.51 2.16
C LEU A 76 -0.52 -7.45 3.31
N ALA A 77 0.69 -7.98 3.26
CA ALA A 77 1.21 -8.86 4.29
C ALA A 77 1.27 -8.14 5.64
N LEU A 78 1.72 -6.89 5.64
CA LEU A 78 1.78 -6.08 6.85
C LEU A 78 0.38 -5.79 7.39
N LEU A 79 -0.56 -5.46 6.52
CA LEU A 79 -1.93 -5.16 6.94
C LEU A 79 -2.65 -6.38 7.51
N LYS A 80 -2.22 -7.58 7.15
CA LYS A 80 -2.76 -8.81 7.75
C LYS A 80 -2.36 -8.95 9.21
N GLU A 81 -1.24 -8.35 9.59
CA GLU A 81 -0.70 -8.49 10.94
C GLU A 81 -1.21 -7.43 11.91
N VAL A 82 -1.82 -6.34 11.39
CA VAL A 82 -2.40 -5.33 12.27
C VAL A 82 -3.70 -5.85 12.86
N ALA A 83 -4.15 -5.21 13.93
CA ALA A 83 -5.42 -5.56 14.55
C ALA A 83 -6.55 -5.53 13.51
N ASP A 84 -7.48 -6.46 13.61
CA ASP A 84 -8.57 -6.60 12.66
C ASP A 84 -9.58 -5.47 12.88
N THR A 85 -9.43 -4.42 12.11
CA THR A 85 -10.29 -3.24 12.18
C THR A 85 -10.96 -3.00 10.83
N THR A 86 -12.02 -2.20 10.85
CA THR A 86 -12.72 -1.82 9.62
C THR A 86 -11.76 -1.11 8.66
N GLU A 87 -10.91 -0.26 9.20
CA GLU A 87 -9.94 0.52 8.42
C GLU A 87 -8.93 -0.40 7.73
N ALA A 88 -8.36 -1.35 8.46
CA ALA A 88 -7.43 -2.32 7.89
C ALA A 88 -8.10 -3.15 6.80
N HIS A 89 -9.33 -3.54 7.03
CA HIS A 89 -10.11 -4.32 6.09
C HIS A 89 -10.36 -3.53 4.79
N SER A 90 -10.73 -2.27 4.92
CA SER A 90 -10.98 -1.40 3.77
C SER A 90 -9.73 -1.20 2.94
N LEU A 91 -8.60 -0.96 3.59
CA LEU A 91 -7.34 -0.77 2.88
C LEU A 91 -6.89 -2.04 2.16
N ARG A 92 -7.06 -3.19 2.79
CA ARG A 92 -6.76 -4.47 2.13
C ARG A 92 -7.62 -4.67 0.88
N LYS A 93 -8.90 -4.33 0.96
CA LYS A 93 -9.79 -4.44 -0.20
C LYS A 93 -9.33 -3.56 -1.35
N ILE A 94 -8.93 -2.33 -1.05
CA ILE A 94 -8.42 -1.41 -2.07
C ILE A 94 -7.17 -2.00 -2.73
N LEU A 95 -6.22 -2.47 -1.93
CA LEU A 95 -4.97 -3.02 -2.46
C LEU A 95 -5.19 -4.33 -3.22
N LEU A 96 -6.21 -5.11 -2.86
CA LEU A 96 -6.55 -6.30 -3.62
C LEU A 96 -7.05 -5.96 -5.02
N LEU A 97 -7.65 -4.80 -5.22
CA LEU A 97 -8.02 -4.34 -6.56
C LEU A 97 -6.77 -4.15 -7.43
N PHE A 98 -5.70 -3.64 -6.84
CA PHE A 98 -4.43 -3.52 -7.57
C PHE A 98 -3.91 -4.91 -7.97
N ARG A 99 -3.97 -5.86 -7.03
CA ARG A 99 -3.50 -7.22 -7.29
C ARG A 99 -4.27 -7.89 -8.42
N SER A 100 -5.57 -7.59 -8.54
CA SER A 100 -6.40 -8.22 -9.56
C SER A 100 -6.13 -7.67 -10.96
N GLU A 101 -5.44 -6.54 -11.08
CA GLU A 101 -5.08 -5.97 -12.36
C GLU A 101 -3.85 -6.68 -12.92
N SER A 102 -3.92 -7.05 -14.19
CA SER A 102 -2.83 -7.77 -14.85
C SER A 102 -1.89 -6.84 -15.60
N TRP A 103 -1.61 -5.69 -15.04
CA TRP A 103 -0.81 -4.68 -15.72
C TRP A 103 0.62 -5.12 -15.99
N GLU A 104 1.10 -6.13 -15.29
CA GLU A 104 2.43 -6.68 -15.50
C GLU A 104 2.49 -7.74 -16.60
N ALA A 105 1.36 -8.18 -17.07
CA ALA A 105 1.34 -9.19 -18.11
C ALA A 105 1.81 -8.63 -19.43
#